data_7259487b6da0d5662145e0dd4da572e7
#
_entry.id   7259487b6da0d5662145e0dd4da572e7
#
_cell.length_a   1.000
_cell.length_b   1.000
_cell.length_c   1.000
_cell.angle_alpha   90.00
_cell.angle_beta   90.00
_cell.angle_gamma   90.00
#
_symmetry.space_group_name_H-M   'P 1'
#
loop_
_entity.id
_entity.type
_entity.pdbx_description
1 polymer ?
#
loop_
_entity_poly.entity_id
_entity_poly.type
_entity_poly.pdbx_seq_one_letter_code
_entity_poly.pdbx_strand_id
1 'polypeptide(L)'
;MRTPESSGERREGLATRPRPAGTPWTDDPYAHALRTGRGPLYLRCLDTARLLPLDVERWCAAADEADTAVLRRCTGRVLDVGCGPGRLVAALAATGVPALGVDVSPAAVARTRRLGGTALRRSVFDRLPSEGRWDTVLLLDGNVGIGGDPAALLARLRELLRPGGRLLAETAYDDVDDRLTVRVENAGGHHGTAFPWARVGPTALLRTA
;
A
#
# COMPACT_ATOMS: atom_id res chain seq x y z
N MET A 1 -6.67 -59.36 -46.13
CA MET A 1 -5.52 -58.72 -45.54
C MET A 1 -5.85 -57.24 -45.48
N ARG A 2 -6.35 -56.75 -44.30
CA ARG A 2 -6.80 -55.36 -44.10
C ARG A 2 -5.89 -54.74 -43.03
N THR A 3 -5.21 -53.69 -43.38
CA THR A 3 -4.37 -52.88 -42.46
C THR A 3 -5.30 -51.97 -41.67
N PRO A 4 -5.07 -51.77 -40.34
CA PRO A 4 -5.85 -50.78 -39.58
C PRO A 4 -5.21 -49.38 -39.70
N GLU A 5 -6.08 -48.40 -39.92
CA GLU A 5 -5.78 -46.97 -39.90
C GLU A 5 -5.50 -46.50 -38.48
N SER A 6 -4.41 -45.75 -38.32
CA SER A 6 -3.98 -45.10 -37.09
C SER A 6 -4.77 -43.82 -36.89
N SER A 7 -5.65 -43.80 -35.87
CA SER A 7 -6.35 -42.60 -35.39
C SER A 7 -5.39 -41.76 -34.57
N GLY A 8 -4.94 -40.64 -35.15
CA GLY A 8 -4.15 -39.63 -34.43
C GLY A 8 -5.09 -38.83 -33.49
N GLU A 9 -4.97 -39.08 -32.18
CA GLU A 9 -5.57 -38.24 -31.17
C GLU A 9 -4.84 -36.86 -31.12
N ARG A 10 -5.57 -35.86 -31.57
CA ARG A 10 -5.17 -34.44 -31.32
C ARG A 10 -5.38 -34.14 -29.86
N ARG A 11 -4.27 -33.96 -29.16
CA ARG A 11 -4.31 -33.39 -27.81
C ARG A 11 -4.72 -31.91 -27.92
N GLU A 12 -5.96 -31.61 -27.62
CA GLU A 12 -6.43 -30.25 -27.40
C GLU A 12 -5.65 -29.65 -26.22
N GLY A 13 -4.86 -28.62 -26.54
CA GLY A 13 -4.17 -27.84 -25.53
C GLY A 13 -5.17 -27.18 -24.60
N LEU A 14 -5.13 -27.56 -23.34
CA LEU A 14 -5.91 -26.95 -22.28
C LEU A 14 -5.52 -25.46 -22.19
N ALA A 15 -6.31 -24.60 -22.81
CA ALA A 15 -6.17 -23.17 -22.71
C ALA A 15 -6.34 -22.78 -21.24
N THR A 16 -5.26 -22.39 -20.59
CA THR A 16 -5.27 -21.89 -19.23
C THR A 16 -6.15 -20.65 -19.18
N ARG A 17 -7.30 -20.73 -18.50
CA ARG A 17 -8.16 -19.58 -18.25
C ARG A 17 -7.29 -18.47 -17.60
N PRO A 18 -7.36 -17.22 -18.11
CA PRO A 18 -6.66 -16.12 -17.48
C PRO A 18 -7.13 -16.03 -16.02
N ARG A 19 -6.17 -16.01 -15.08
CA ARG A 19 -6.47 -15.72 -13.67
C ARG A 19 -7.17 -14.36 -13.62
N PRO A 20 -8.24 -14.22 -12.81
CA PRO A 20 -8.85 -12.91 -12.61
C PRO A 20 -7.75 -11.94 -12.17
N ALA A 21 -7.80 -10.72 -12.70
CA ALA A 21 -6.85 -9.67 -12.34
C ALA A 21 -6.79 -9.56 -10.82
N GLY A 22 -5.62 -9.81 -10.24
CA GLY A 22 -5.41 -9.75 -8.79
C GLY A 22 -5.64 -8.33 -8.27
N THR A 23 -5.99 -8.21 -7.00
CA THR A 23 -6.06 -6.90 -6.36
C THR A 23 -4.64 -6.40 -6.10
N PRO A 24 -4.31 -5.14 -6.41
CA PRO A 24 -2.99 -4.56 -6.10
C PRO A 24 -2.59 -4.80 -4.64
N TRP A 25 -1.31 -4.99 -4.37
CA TRP A 25 -0.73 -5.21 -3.04
C TRP A 25 -1.17 -6.50 -2.32
N THR A 26 -2.02 -7.34 -2.92
CA THR A 26 -2.50 -8.60 -2.31
C THR A 26 -1.76 -9.83 -2.79
N ASP A 27 -1.07 -9.74 -3.93
CA ASP A 27 -0.36 -10.84 -4.59
C ASP A 27 1.12 -10.87 -4.21
N ASP A 28 1.77 -12.03 -4.39
CA ASP A 28 3.23 -12.10 -4.46
C ASP A 28 3.71 -11.17 -5.61
N PRO A 29 4.80 -10.40 -5.43
CA PRO A 29 5.87 -10.57 -4.43
C PRO A 29 5.71 -9.77 -3.12
N TYR A 30 4.74 -8.85 -3.01
CA TYR A 30 4.59 -8.00 -1.82
C TYR A 30 4.33 -8.83 -0.56
N ALA A 31 3.36 -9.74 -0.62
CA ALA A 31 3.04 -10.60 0.51
C ALA A 31 4.24 -11.47 0.95
N HIS A 32 5.07 -11.93 0.00
CA HIS A 32 6.30 -12.66 0.30
C HIS A 32 7.30 -11.77 1.04
N ALA A 33 7.57 -10.57 0.53
CA ALA A 33 8.49 -9.62 1.15
C ALA A 33 8.06 -9.25 2.59
N LEU A 34 6.76 -9.06 2.84
CA LEU A 34 6.26 -8.81 4.20
C LEU A 34 6.40 -10.01 5.14
N ARG A 35 6.29 -11.25 4.63
CA ARG A 35 6.51 -12.46 5.45
C ARG A 35 7.96 -12.64 5.85
N THR A 36 8.88 -12.38 4.93
CA THR A 36 10.33 -12.51 5.16
C THR A 36 10.95 -11.29 5.82
N GLY A 37 10.29 -10.13 5.74
CA GLY A 37 10.81 -8.84 6.19
C GLY A 37 11.97 -8.33 5.33
N ARG A 38 12.09 -8.78 4.08
CA ARG A 38 13.24 -8.51 3.19
C ARG A 38 12.82 -8.25 1.76
N GLY A 39 13.53 -7.30 1.11
CA GLY A 39 13.50 -7.00 -0.31
C GLY A 39 14.60 -7.74 -1.11
N PRO A 40 14.99 -7.23 -2.27
CA PRO A 40 14.51 -5.96 -2.82
C PRO A 40 13.13 -6.07 -3.48
N LEU A 41 12.36 -5.01 -3.34
CA LEU A 41 11.05 -4.83 -3.94
C LEU A 41 10.96 -3.44 -4.57
N TYR A 42 10.22 -3.31 -5.67
CA TYR A 42 10.12 -2.07 -6.43
C TYR A 42 8.69 -1.80 -6.90
N LEU A 43 8.35 -0.53 -7.09
CA LEU A 43 7.31 -0.14 -8.02
C LEU A 43 7.94 0.06 -9.40
N ARG A 44 7.60 -0.79 -10.35
CA ARG A 44 7.96 -0.62 -11.75
C ARG A 44 6.95 0.28 -12.42
N CYS A 45 7.41 1.43 -12.92
CA CYS A 45 6.61 2.31 -13.78
C CYS A 45 6.49 1.67 -15.16
N LEU A 46 5.26 1.47 -15.64
CA LEU A 46 5.03 0.78 -16.91
C LEU A 46 5.34 1.66 -18.12
N ASP A 47 5.15 2.97 -17.99
CA ASP A 47 5.36 3.93 -19.08
C ASP A 47 6.85 4.24 -19.33
N THR A 48 7.68 4.20 -18.28
CA THR A 48 9.10 4.60 -18.35
C THR A 48 10.07 3.47 -18.03
N ALA A 49 9.56 2.30 -17.63
CA ALA A 49 10.34 1.16 -17.12
C ALA A 49 11.21 1.50 -15.88
N ARG A 50 11.05 2.70 -15.27
CA ARG A 50 11.76 3.13 -14.07
C ARG A 50 11.38 2.25 -12.88
N LEU A 51 12.35 1.95 -12.02
CA LEU A 51 12.15 1.24 -10.76
C LEU A 51 12.21 2.25 -9.61
N LEU A 52 11.18 2.26 -8.78
CA LEU A 52 11.14 3.02 -7.53
C LEU A 52 11.32 2.00 -6.40
N PRO A 53 12.41 2.07 -5.63
CA PRO A 53 12.66 1.12 -4.55
C PRO A 53 11.61 1.24 -3.47
N LEU A 54 11.26 0.10 -2.86
CA LEU A 54 10.36 0.00 -1.72
C LEU A 54 11.18 -0.48 -0.51
N ASP A 55 11.16 0.28 0.57
CA ASP A 55 11.98 0.03 1.76
C ASP A 55 11.31 -0.96 2.72
N VAL A 56 11.21 -2.21 2.26
CA VAL A 56 10.53 -3.30 2.98
C VAL A 56 11.16 -3.56 4.35
N GLU A 57 12.48 -3.52 4.43
CA GLU A 57 13.22 -3.73 5.67
C GLU A 57 12.83 -2.69 6.71
N ARG A 58 12.81 -1.40 6.33
CA ARG A 58 12.38 -0.31 7.19
C ARG A 58 10.92 -0.47 7.61
N TRP A 59 10.04 -0.80 6.66
CA TRP A 59 8.63 -1.00 6.98
C TRP A 59 8.38 -2.14 7.96
N CYS A 60 9.21 -3.19 7.88
CA CYS A 60 9.13 -4.37 8.75
C CYS A 60 9.92 -4.22 10.07
N ALA A 61 10.72 -3.18 10.23
CA ALA A 61 11.43 -2.87 11.48
C ALA A 61 10.52 -2.23 12.53
N ALA A 62 11.06 -1.94 13.70
CA ALA A 62 10.42 -1.05 14.68
C ALA A 62 10.42 0.40 14.17
N ALA A 63 9.53 1.23 14.72
CA ALA A 63 9.54 2.66 14.44
C ALA A 63 10.89 3.29 14.83
N ASP A 64 11.46 4.04 13.89
CA ASP A 64 12.75 4.73 14.07
C ASP A 64 12.58 6.13 14.70
N GLU A 65 13.67 6.89 14.75
CA GLU A 65 13.64 8.24 15.31
C GLU A 65 12.79 9.20 14.50
N ALA A 66 12.83 9.10 13.15
CA ALA A 66 12.02 9.92 12.26
C ALA A 66 10.52 9.59 12.43
N ASP A 67 10.17 8.31 12.49
CA ASP A 67 8.82 7.85 12.81
C ASP A 67 8.36 8.42 14.15
N THR A 68 9.19 8.29 15.19
CA THR A 68 8.89 8.79 16.53
C THR A 68 8.64 10.31 16.54
N ALA A 69 9.43 11.08 15.77
CA ALA A 69 9.23 12.52 15.65
C ALA A 69 7.87 12.88 15.02
N VAL A 70 7.42 12.10 14.04
CA VAL A 70 6.07 12.26 13.45
C VAL A 70 5.00 11.83 14.45
N LEU A 71 5.16 10.69 15.12
CA LEU A 71 4.17 10.17 16.08
C LEU A 71 3.94 11.09 17.27
N ARG A 72 4.96 11.81 17.73
CA ARG A 72 4.83 12.86 18.77
C ARG A 72 3.92 14.03 18.35
N ARG A 73 3.68 14.22 17.06
CA ARG A 73 2.78 15.24 16.51
C ARG A 73 1.34 14.78 16.40
N CYS A 74 1.10 13.48 16.59
CA CYS A 74 -0.24 12.91 16.62
C CYS A 74 -1.00 13.36 17.87
N THR A 75 -2.28 13.58 17.73
CA THR A 75 -3.21 13.89 18.82
C THR A 75 -4.44 13.02 18.71
N GLY A 76 -5.03 12.64 19.83
CA GLY A 76 -6.28 11.89 19.90
C GLY A 76 -6.27 10.55 19.15
N ARG A 77 -7.32 10.27 18.40
CA ARG A 77 -7.45 9.04 17.60
C ARG A 77 -6.68 9.15 16.31
N VAL A 78 -5.85 8.17 16.03
CA VAL A 78 -4.97 8.16 14.84
C VAL A 78 -5.45 7.12 13.84
N LEU A 79 -5.62 7.52 12.58
CA LEU A 79 -5.82 6.62 11.44
C LEU A 79 -4.54 6.59 10.60
N ASP A 80 -3.95 5.41 10.43
CA ASP A 80 -2.78 5.18 9.58
C ASP A 80 -3.25 4.58 8.24
N VAL A 81 -3.14 5.34 7.15
CA VAL A 81 -3.64 4.98 5.83
C VAL A 81 -2.53 4.35 4.99
N GLY A 82 -2.74 3.11 4.56
CA GLY A 82 -1.70 2.28 3.96
C GLY A 82 -0.69 1.82 5.02
N CYS A 83 -1.18 1.36 6.18
CA CYS A 83 -0.34 1.08 7.35
C CYS A 83 0.74 0.02 7.13
N GLY A 84 0.70 -0.70 6.01
CA GLY A 84 1.66 -1.75 5.69
C GLY A 84 1.81 -2.78 6.82
N PRO A 85 3.05 -3.23 7.11
CA PRO A 85 3.32 -4.20 8.19
C PRO A 85 3.15 -3.64 9.60
N GLY A 86 2.79 -2.35 9.77
CA GLY A 86 2.21 -1.80 10.99
C GLY A 86 3.18 -1.24 12.01
N ARG A 87 4.41 -0.83 11.64
CA ARG A 87 5.39 -0.29 12.58
C ARG A 87 4.87 0.93 13.35
N LEU A 88 4.14 1.83 12.67
CA LEU A 88 3.60 3.04 13.28
C LEU A 88 2.42 2.74 14.20
N VAL A 89 1.50 1.89 13.74
CA VAL A 89 0.33 1.47 14.54
C VAL A 89 0.77 0.73 15.81
N ALA A 90 1.79 -0.14 15.70
CA ALA A 90 2.34 -0.85 16.86
C ALA A 90 3.02 0.12 17.85
N ALA A 91 3.77 1.11 17.36
CA ALA A 91 4.41 2.12 18.19
C ALA A 91 3.38 2.99 18.94
N LEU A 92 2.28 3.39 18.26
CA LEU A 92 1.19 4.12 18.90
C LEU A 92 0.48 3.27 19.95
N ALA A 93 0.19 2.00 19.64
CA ALA A 93 -0.43 1.07 20.59
C ALA A 93 0.43 0.86 21.85
N ALA A 94 1.75 0.76 21.69
CA ALA A 94 2.70 0.62 22.82
C ALA A 94 2.70 1.83 23.77
N THR A 95 2.31 3.00 23.28
CA THR A 95 2.18 4.23 24.09
C THR A 95 0.75 4.50 24.54
N GLY A 96 -0.21 3.58 24.28
CA GLY A 96 -1.61 3.72 24.68
C GLY A 96 -2.42 4.70 23.81
N VAL A 97 -1.88 5.15 22.68
CA VAL A 97 -2.59 6.04 21.75
C VAL A 97 -3.59 5.22 20.92
N PRO A 98 -4.88 5.58 20.91
CA PRO A 98 -5.88 4.88 20.10
C PRO A 98 -5.56 5.02 18.60
N ALA A 99 -5.15 3.93 17.95
CA ALA A 99 -4.78 3.93 16.55
C ALA A 99 -5.45 2.78 15.78
N LEU A 100 -5.80 3.05 14.51
CA LEU A 100 -6.27 2.07 13.54
C LEU A 100 -5.44 2.18 12.27
N GLY A 101 -4.83 1.07 11.84
CA GLY A 101 -4.27 0.96 10.50
C GLY A 101 -5.31 0.47 9.50
N VAL A 102 -5.27 1.00 8.28
CA VAL A 102 -6.03 0.45 7.15
C VAL A 102 -5.08 0.10 6.02
N ASP A 103 -5.25 -1.09 5.45
CA ASP A 103 -4.46 -1.57 4.31
C ASP A 103 -5.27 -2.57 3.50
N VAL A 104 -5.03 -2.65 2.20
CA VAL A 104 -5.69 -3.62 1.31
C VAL A 104 -5.03 -4.99 1.37
N SER A 105 -3.77 -5.07 1.80
CA SER A 105 -3.00 -6.30 1.88
C SER A 105 -3.38 -7.14 3.10
N PRO A 106 -3.83 -8.39 2.92
CA PRO A 106 -4.08 -9.29 4.05
C PRO A 106 -2.79 -9.62 4.83
N ALA A 107 -1.63 -9.67 4.15
CA ALA A 107 -0.35 -9.94 4.79
C ALA A 107 0.09 -8.77 5.70
N ALA A 108 -0.10 -7.54 5.24
CA ALA A 108 0.14 -6.32 6.00
C ALA A 108 -0.71 -6.28 7.27
N VAL A 109 -2.03 -6.41 7.12
CA VAL A 109 -2.97 -6.40 8.25
C VAL A 109 -2.68 -7.52 9.26
N ALA A 110 -2.38 -8.73 8.79
CA ALA A 110 -2.05 -9.84 9.67
C ALA A 110 -0.76 -9.58 10.47
N ARG A 111 0.25 -8.95 9.85
CA ARG A 111 1.50 -8.58 10.54
C ARG A 111 1.25 -7.48 11.58
N THR A 112 0.52 -6.42 11.21
CA THR A 112 0.17 -5.33 12.14
C THR A 112 -0.51 -5.86 13.40
N ARG A 113 -1.47 -6.79 13.25
CA ARG A 113 -2.16 -7.42 14.38
C ARG A 113 -1.23 -8.27 15.25
N ARG A 114 -0.28 -9.00 14.65
CA ARG A 114 0.72 -9.78 15.40
C ARG A 114 1.67 -8.89 16.21
N LEU A 115 1.90 -7.66 15.78
CA LEU A 115 2.68 -6.66 16.52
C LEU A 115 1.88 -5.94 17.61
N GLY A 116 0.62 -6.33 17.85
CA GLY A 116 -0.26 -5.72 18.86
C GLY A 116 -1.02 -4.50 18.36
N GLY A 117 -0.88 -4.11 17.10
CA GLY A 117 -1.63 -3.01 16.49
C GLY A 117 -3.03 -3.43 16.06
N THR A 118 -3.96 -2.48 16.05
CA THR A 118 -5.30 -2.68 15.46
C THR A 118 -5.26 -2.32 13.98
N ALA A 119 -5.67 -3.24 13.11
CA ALA A 119 -5.69 -2.99 11.67
C ALA A 119 -6.93 -3.58 11.01
N LEU A 120 -7.41 -2.94 9.94
CA LEU A 120 -8.55 -3.34 9.14
C LEU A 120 -8.12 -3.53 7.68
N ARG A 121 -8.48 -4.68 7.09
CA ARG A 121 -8.29 -4.92 5.65
C ARG A 121 -9.37 -4.16 4.88
N ARG A 122 -9.05 -2.97 4.42
CA ARG A 122 -9.96 -2.11 3.67
C ARG A 122 -9.19 -1.09 2.84
N SER A 123 -9.77 -0.68 1.70
CA SER A 123 -9.31 0.52 0.99
C SER A 123 -9.69 1.77 1.80
N VAL A 124 -8.87 2.82 1.73
CA VAL A 124 -9.20 4.13 2.30
C VAL A 124 -10.46 4.73 1.65
N PHE A 125 -10.76 4.35 0.42
CA PHE A 125 -11.95 4.81 -0.33
C PHE A 125 -13.23 4.06 0.06
N ASP A 126 -13.12 2.94 0.77
CA ASP A 126 -14.29 2.24 1.31
C ASP A 126 -14.79 2.96 2.58
N ARG A 127 -16.00 2.57 3.03
CA ARG A 127 -16.52 3.03 4.31
C ARG A 127 -15.64 2.53 5.46
N LEU A 128 -15.15 3.45 6.29
CA LEU A 128 -14.30 3.16 7.44
C LEU A 128 -15.02 3.44 8.77
N PRO A 129 -14.62 2.80 9.87
CA PRO A 129 -15.16 3.15 11.18
C PRO A 129 -14.76 4.58 11.59
N SER A 130 -15.61 5.24 12.36
CA SER A 130 -15.36 6.57 12.93
C SER A 130 -15.08 7.67 11.89
N GLU A 131 -15.68 7.61 10.72
CA GLU A 131 -15.61 8.71 9.73
C GLU A 131 -16.02 10.03 10.37
N GLY A 132 -15.32 11.12 10.04
CA GLY A 132 -15.50 12.45 10.60
C GLY A 132 -15.09 12.58 12.07
N ARG A 133 -14.40 11.58 12.65
CA ARG A 133 -14.01 11.57 14.09
C ARG A 133 -12.54 11.29 14.33
N TRP A 134 -11.73 11.19 13.29
CA TRP A 134 -10.28 10.99 13.43
C TRP A 134 -9.61 12.33 13.74
N ASP A 135 -8.80 12.36 14.79
CA ASP A 135 -8.06 13.57 15.21
C ASP A 135 -6.81 13.76 14.37
N THR A 136 -6.16 12.65 14.02
CA THR A 136 -4.96 12.63 13.16
C THR A 136 -5.10 11.53 12.11
N VAL A 137 -4.73 11.84 10.87
CA VAL A 137 -4.53 10.88 9.79
C VAL A 137 -3.06 10.88 9.41
N LEU A 138 -2.45 9.70 9.31
CA LEU A 138 -1.10 9.49 8.79
C LEU A 138 -1.16 9.04 7.34
N LEU A 139 -0.25 9.57 6.51
CA LEU A 139 -0.08 9.24 5.10
C LEU A 139 1.42 9.24 4.79
N LEU A 140 2.14 8.21 5.26
CA LEU A 140 3.61 8.12 5.22
C LEU A 140 4.08 7.11 4.18
N ASP A 141 5.40 6.99 4.00
CA ASP A 141 6.05 6.03 3.09
C ASP A 141 5.57 6.13 1.63
N GLY A 142 5.32 7.35 1.15
CA GLY A 142 4.85 7.61 -0.20
C GLY A 142 3.37 7.33 -0.43
N ASN A 143 2.59 7.05 0.62
CA ASN A 143 1.15 6.73 0.53
C ASN A 143 0.27 7.86 -0.03
N VAL A 144 0.82 9.08 -0.20
CA VAL A 144 0.19 10.15 -0.98
C VAL A 144 -0.13 9.71 -2.42
N GLY A 145 0.53 8.64 -2.89
CA GLY A 145 0.31 8.01 -4.19
C GLY A 145 -0.90 7.09 -4.29
N ILE A 146 -1.54 6.73 -3.16
CA ILE A 146 -2.66 5.78 -3.15
C ILE A 146 -3.79 6.25 -4.08
N GLY A 147 -4.20 5.33 -4.98
CA GLY A 147 -5.28 5.59 -5.95
C GLY A 147 -4.83 6.37 -7.19
N GLY A 148 -3.59 6.90 -7.24
CA GLY A 148 -3.07 7.67 -8.39
C GLY A 148 -3.64 9.08 -8.54
N ASP A 149 -4.58 9.47 -7.67
CA ASP A 149 -5.22 10.79 -7.65
C ASP A 149 -5.13 11.41 -6.25
N PRO A 150 -4.11 12.24 -5.97
CA PRO A 150 -3.95 12.92 -4.70
C PRO A 150 -5.11 13.84 -4.31
N ALA A 151 -5.79 14.45 -5.29
CA ALA A 151 -6.93 15.31 -5.00
C ALA A 151 -8.11 14.50 -4.43
N ALA A 152 -8.45 13.40 -5.10
CA ALA A 152 -9.48 12.47 -4.61
C ALA A 152 -9.11 11.87 -3.24
N LEU A 153 -7.82 11.51 -3.05
CA LEU A 153 -7.34 11.01 -1.77
C LEU A 153 -7.48 12.07 -0.66
N LEU A 154 -7.03 13.30 -0.87
CA LEU A 154 -7.14 14.38 0.12
C LEU A 154 -8.59 14.73 0.43
N ALA A 155 -9.47 14.76 -0.57
CA ALA A 155 -10.90 14.94 -0.36
C ALA A 155 -11.46 13.83 0.56
N ARG A 156 -11.09 12.57 0.31
CA ARG A 156 -11.48 11.44 1.16
C ARG A 156 -10.93 11.54 2.58
N LEU A 157 -9.68 11.93 2.75
CA LEU A 157 -9.09 12.11 4.08
C LEU A 157 -9.77 13.24 4.88
N ARG A 158 -10.25 14.28 4.20
CA ARG A 158 -11.04 15.35 4.83
C ARG A 158 -12.36 14.83 5.41
N GLU A 159 -13.03 13.89 4.74
CA GLU A 159 -14.25 13.24 5.25
C GLU A 159 -13.97 12.36 6.49
N LEU A 160 -12.79 11.76 6.57
CA LEU A 160 -12.39 10.92 7.69
C LEU A 160 -12.00 11.73 8.93
N LEU A 161 -11.39 12.90 8.74
CA LEU A 161 -10.98 13.80 9.80
C LEU A 161 -12.16 14.51 10.45
N ARG A 162 -12.10 14.71 11.77
CA ARG A 162 -13.02 15.63 12.43
C ARG A 162 -12.73 17.08 12.03
N PRO A 163 -13.66 18.01 12.22
CA PRO A 163 -13.36 19.44 12.11
C PRO A 163 -12.15 19.83 12.97
N GLY A 164 -11.14 20.48 12.37
CA GLY A 164 -9.88 20.82 13.02
C GLY A 164 -8.93 19.63 13.27
N GLY A 165 -9.23 18.46 12.72
CA GLY A 165 -8.31 17.32 12.67
C GLY A 165 -7.10 17.58 11.78
N ARG A 166 -6.07 16.75 11.89
CA ARG A 166 -4.76 16.97 11.27
C ARG A 166 -4.37 15.83 10.34
N LEU A 167 -3.91 16.16 9.14
CA LEU A 167 -3.20 15.25 8.25
C LEU A 167 -1.69 15.44 8.45
N LEU A 168 -0.94 14.35 8.66
CA LEU A 168 0.51 14.29 8.59
C LEU A 168 0.87 13.44 7.37
N ALA A 169 1.40 14.08 6.35
CA ALA A 169 1.74 13.43 5.08
C ALA A 169 3.23 13.54 4.78
N GLU A 170 3.81 12.44 4.30
CA GLU A 170 5.14 12.42 3.70
C GLU A 170 5.00 12.60 2.19
N THR A 171 5.82 13.48 1.62
CA THR A 171 5.87 13.75 0.18
C THR A 171 7.15 13.18 -0.44
N ALA A 172 7.20 13.11 -1.76
CA ALA A 172 8.46 12.89 -2.44
C ALA A 172 9.47 13.99 -2.07
N TYR A 173 10.76 13.63 -2.01
CA TYR A 173 11.83 14.59 -1.73
C TYR A 173 11.91 15.66 -2.84
N ASP A 174 11.83 15.21 -4.11
CA ASP A 174 11.82 16.09 -5.25
C ASP A 174 10.44 16.72 -5.43
N ASP A 175 10.38 17.96 -5.93
CA ASP A 175 9.11 18.63 -6.24
C ASP A 175 8.53 18.12 -7.56
N VAL A 176 8.01 16.91 -7.53
CA VAL A 176 7.39 16.20 -8.65
C VAL A 176 5.87 16.19 -8.54
N ASP A 177 5.19 15.98 -9.67
CA ASP A 177 3.74 15.78 -9.75
C ASP A 177 3.42 14.69 -10.79
N ASP A 178 3.85 13.46 -10.48
CA ASP A 178 3.75 12.31 -11.38
C ASP A 178 2.44 11.55 -11.18
N ARG A 179 1.80 11.16 -12.28
CA ARG A 179 0.71 10.17 -12.34
C ARG A 179 1.20 8.97 -13.12
N LEU A 180 1.25 7.83 -12.46
CA LEU A 180 1.97 6.65 -12.94
C LEU A 180 1.03 5.45 -13.00
N THR A 181 1.26 4.56 -13.95
CA THR A 181 0.79 3.19 -13.89
C THR A 181 1.95 2.32 -13.45
N VAL A 182 1.81 1.65 -12.30
CA VAL A 182 2.88 0.86 -11.68
C VAL A 182 2.45 -0.56 -11.36
N ARG A 183 3.42 -1.43 -11.12
CA ARG A 183 3.21 -2.74 -10.49
C ARG A 183 4.31 -3.02 -9.47
N VAL A 184 3.99 -3.80 -8.45
CA VAL A 184 5.01 -4.30 -7.53
C VAL A 184 5.81 -5.40 -8.22
N GLU A 185 7.14 -5.33 -8.16
CA GLU A 185 8.05 -6.28 -8.80
C GLU A 185 9.25 -6.57 -7.89
N ASN A 186 9.70 -7.83 -7.82
CA ASN A 186 10.94 -8.20 -7.12
C ASN A 186 12.13 -8.31 -8.08
N ALA A 187 13.33 -8.51 -7.54
CA ALA A 187 14.56 -8.64 -8.33
C ALA A 187 14.54 -9.82 -9.32
N GLY A 188 13.74 -10.86 -9.07
CA GLY A 188 13.56 -12.00 -9.96
C GLY A 188 12.55 -11.78 -11.09
N GLY A 189 11.99 -10.56 -11.21
CA GLY A 189 10.99 -10.23 -12.23
C GLY A 189 9.59 -10.73 -11.95
N HIS A 190 9.35 -11.36 -10.79
CA HIS A 190 7.98 -11.69 -10.38
C HIS A 190 7.23 -10.41 -10.01
N HIS A 191 6.03 -10.27 -10.52
CA HIS A 191 5.27 -9.03 -10.34
C HIS A 191 3.78 -9.29 -10.09
N GLY A 192 3.15 -8.32 -9.41
CA GLY A 192 1.70 -8.28 -9.22
C GLY A 192 0.96 -7.55 -10.35
N THR A 193 -0.32 -7.28 -10.12
CA THR A 193 -1.20 -6.53 -11.02
C THR A 193 -0.81 -5.06 -11.08
N ALA A 194 -0.97 -4.44 -12.25
CA ALA A 194 -0.77 -3.01 -12.44
C ALA A 194 -1.88 -2.18 -11.75
N PHE A 195 -1.52 -1.00 -11.26
CA PHE A 195 -2.43 -0.07 -10.59
C PHE A 195 -1.96 1.39 -10.74
N PRO A 196 -2.87 2.36 -10.59
CA PRO A 196 -2.51 3.77 -10.59
C PRO A 196 -1.80 4.16 -9.29
N TRP A 197 -0.77 5.00 -9.43
CA TRP A 197 0.00 5.55 -8.33
C TRP A 197 0.38 7.00 -8.62
N ALA A 198 0.59 7.81 -7.59
CA ALA A 198 1.14 9.14 -7.77
C ALA A 198 2.45 9.30 -6.98
N ARG A 199 3.32 10.20 -7.47
CA ARG A 199 4.43 10.77 -6.69
C ARG A 199 4.25 12.27 -6.65
N VAL A 200 4.20 12.81 -5.44
CA VAL A 200 3.88 14.23 -5.25
C VAL A 200 4.88 14.84 -4.28
N GLY A 201 5.51 15.92 -4.73
CA GLY A 201 6.39 16.73 -3.90
C GLY A 201 5.60 17.76 -3.07
N PRO A 202 6.29 18.52 -2.18
CA PRO A 202 5.63 19.42 -1.25
C PRO A 202 4.77 20.50 -1.93
N THR A 203 5.31 21.15 -2.96
CA THR A 203 4.62 22.24 -3.67
C THR A 203 3.39 21.73 -4.41
N ALA A 204 3.50 20.58 -5.07
CA ALA A 204 2.39 19.97 -5.78
C ALA A 204 1.27 19.54 -4.82
N LEU A 205 1.62 18.95 -3.66
CA LEU A 205 0.65 18.56 -2.64
C LEU A 205 -0.09 19.78 -2.07
N LEU A 206 0.61 20.89 -1.78
CA LEU A 206 0.00 22.12 -1.29
C LEU A 206 -0.96 22.76 -2.29
N ARG A 207 -0.69 22.65 -3.61
CA ARG A 207 -1.63 23.12 -4.65
C ARG A 207 -2.89 22.25 -4.73
N THR A 208 -2.82 21.01 -4.27
CA THR A 208 -3.93 20.05 -4.34
C THR A 208 -4.81 20.09 -3.07
N ALA A 209 -4.29 20.57 -1.93
CA ALA A 209 -4.94 20.60 -0.62
C ALA A 209 -5.92 21.77 -0.48
#